data_61641dd684da777453ba2c5af97807b7
#
_entry.id   61641dd684da777453ba2c5af97807b7
#
_cell.length_a   1.000
_cell.length_b   1.000
_cell.length_c   1.000
_cell.angle_alpha   90.00
_cell.angle_beta   90.00
_cell.angle_gamma   90.00
#
_symmetry.space_group_name_H-M   'P 1'
#
loop_
_entity.id
_entity.type
_entity.pdbx_description
1 polymer ?
#
loop_
_entity_poly.entity_id
_entity_poly.type
_entity_poly.pdbx_seq_one_letter_code
_entity_poly.pdbx_strand_id
1 'polypeptide(L)'
;MKLTRRNFLAWAGLGAVGAVACEGFGIREGELQVQSSVRLPEDLVRGNDNWYASLCRTCPSCEGIVVRVMEGRAKMIQGNPYFPTNEGKIHARCEGALQALYHPDRIPTPLRRSGPRGSGQFLPVNWLPNGMDTLKDALQTNGSSSVMITAPLRGHMAVLADRFATAIGGERLGFEAIDNNTYRAAIKNVFDQDSLPDLDLENSQFILSFGAGFRSTWVS
;
A
#
# COMPACT_ATOMS: atom_id res chain seq x y z
N MET A 1 47.38 23.46 -23.06
CA MET A 1 48.06 22.55 -22.10
C MET A 1 48.52 21.34 -22.88
N LYS A 2 49.83 21.12 -23.07
CA LYS A 2 50.32 19.96 -23.84
C LYS A 2 50.38 18.76 -22.90
N LEU A 3 49.54 17.76 -23.12
CA LEU A 3 49.54 16.49 -22.42
C LEU A 3 50.83 15.73 -22.80
N THR A 4 51.77 15.57 -21.87
CA THR A 4 52.95 14.73 -22.06
C THR A 4 52.63 13.29 -21.62
N ARG A 5 53.29 12.30 -22.23
CA ARG A 5 53.12 10.87 -21.87
C ARG A 5 53.29 10.62 -20.38
N ARG A 6 54.17 11.36 -19.72
CA ARG A 6 54.42 11.26 -18.27
C ARG A 6 53.21 11.75 -17.46
N ASN A 7 52.59 12.85 -17.85
CA ASN A 7 51.41 13.37 -17.19
C ASN A 7 50.18 12.43 -17.37
N PHE A 8 50.07 11.82 -18.54
CA PHE A 8 49.03 10.82 -18.79
C PHE A 8 49.17 9.59 -17.87
N LEU A 9 50.37 9.05 -17.73
CA LEU A 9 50.63 7.91 -16.83
C LEU A 9 50.42 8.29 -15.35
N ALA A 10 50.77 9.51 -14.94
CA ALA A 10 50.52 9.98 -13.59
C ALA A 10 49.00 10.08 -13.30
N TRP A 11 48.23 10.60 -14.25
CA TRP A 11 46.78 10.67 -14.13
C TRP A 11 46.11 9.28 -14.19
N ALA A 12 46.58 8.38 -15.03
CA ALA A 12 46.11 7.00 -15.11
C ALA A 12 46.41 6.24 -13.81
N GLY A 13 47.57 6.45 -13.22
CA GLY A 13 47.91 5.87 -11.92
C GLY A 13 47.05 6.38 -10.77
N LEU A 14 46.80 7.68 -10.74
CA LEU A 14 45.85 8.30 -9.75
C LEU A 14 44.42 7.81 -9.95
N GLY A 15 44.00 7.60 -11.19
CA GLY A 15 42.67 7.03 -11.50
C GLY A 15 42.51 5.59 -11.02
N ALA A 16 43.56 4.77 -11.19
CA ALA A 16 43.57 3.38 -10.72
C ALA A 16 43.56 3.27 -9.19
N VAL A 17 44.30 4.13 -8.49
CA VAL A 17 44.30 4.20 -7.03
C VAL A 17 42.95 4.71 -6.53
N GLY A 18 42.32 5.68 -7.22
CA GLY A 18 40.98 6.15 -6.93
C GLY A 18 39.91 5.05 -7.07
N ALA A 19 40.01 4.23 -8.11
CA ALA A 19 39.09 3.12 -8.32
C ALA A 19 39.20 2.06 -7.21
N VAL A 20 40.40 1.72 -6.80
CA VAL A 20 40.63 0.76 -5.69
C VAL A 20 40.19 1.36 -4.33
N ALA A 21 40.36 2.67 -4.15
CA ALA A 21 39.88 3.31 -2.94
C ALA A 21 38.33 3.38 -2.88
N CYS A 22 37.66 3.48 -4.04
CA CYS A 22 36.20 3.39 -4.10
C CYS A 22 35.67 1.99 -3.77
N GLU A 23 36.40 0.93 -4.08
CA GLU A 23 36.06 -0.42 -3.64
C GLU A 23 36.29 -0.63 -2.13
N GLY A 24 37.23 0.12 -1.52
CA GLY A 24 37.52 0.07 -0.08
C GLY A 24 36.50 0.80 0.82
N PHE A 25 35.74 1.74 0.28
CA PHE A 25 34.55 2.32 0.92
C PHE A 25 33.32 1.46 0.55
N GLY A 26 33.37 0.20 0.93
CA GLY A 26 32.28 -0.73 0.71
C GLY A 26 31.00 -0.20 1.36
N ILE A 27 30.17 0.47 0.56
CA ILE A 27 28.75 0.47 0.81
C ILE A 27 28.40 -1.03 0.79
N ARG A 28 28.14 -1.58 1.98
CA ARG A 28 27.74 -2.98 2.08
C ARG A 28 26.50 -3.11 1.21
N GLU A 29 26.60 -3.84 0.12
CA GLU A 29 25.50 -4.05 -0.83
C GLU A 29 24.20 -4.46 -0.11
N GLY A 30 24.32 -5.10 1.06
CA GLY A 30 23.20 -5.44 1.92
C GLY A 30 22.44 -4.25 2.55
N GLU A 31 23.06 -3.08 2.69
CA GLU A 31 22.39 -1.90 3.29
C GLU A 31 21.50 -1.14 2.29
N LEU A 32 21.74 -1.28 1.00
CA LEU A 32 20.95 -0.67 -0.06
C LEU A 32 19.87 -1.60 -0.61
N GLN A 33 19.90 -2.88 -0.25
CA GLN A 33 18.91 -3.84 -0.70
C GLN A 33 17.78 -3.93 0.31
N VAL A 34 16.65 -3.35 -0.01
CA VAL A 34 15.40 -3.63 0.72
C VAL A 34 14.99 -5.06 0.38
N GLN A 35 15.23 -5.97 1.31
CA GLN A 35 14.81 -7.37 1.14
C GLN A 35 13.29 -7.45 1.16
N SER A 36 12.72 -8.20 0.22
CA SER A 36 11.31 -8.54 0.27
C SER A 36 11.03 -9.40 1.51
N SER A 37 9.99 -9.08 2.26
CA SER A 37 9.51 -9.91 3.38
C SER A 37 8.89 -11.23 2.90
N VAL A 38 8.68 -11.38 1.60
CA VAL A 38 8.12 -12.58 0.97
C VAL A 38 9.23 -13.58 0.74
N ARG A 39 9.06 -14.81 1.23
CA ARG A 39 9.94 -15.93 0.86
C ARG A 39 9.85 -16.15 -0.64
N LEU A 40 11.01 -16.22 -1.29
CA LEU A 40 11.05 -16.53 -2.72
C LEU A 40 10.52 -17.95 -2.93
N PRO A 41 9.63 -18.17 -3.92
CA PRO A 41 9.24 -19.52 -4.32
C PRO A 41 10.45 -20.36 -4.71
N GLU A 42 10.41 -21.65 -4.44
CA GLU A 42 11.53 -22.57 -4.74
C GLU A 42 11.79 -22.70 -6.24
N ASP A 43 10.77 -22.46 -7.06
CA ASP A 43 10.78 -22.53 -8.51
C ASP A 43 11.05 -21.17 -9.19
N LEU A 44 11.47 -20.18 -8.45
CA LEU A 44 11.72 -18.85 -8.97
C LEU A 44 12.84 -18.83 -9.99
N VAL A 45 12.53 -18.51 -11.24
CA VAL A 45 13.52 -18.27 -12.28
C VAL A 45 13.97 -16.81 -12.19
N ARG A 46 15.28 -16.61 -11.94
CA ARG A 46 15.87 -15.27 -11.86
C ARG A 46 15.76 -14.54 -13.19
N GLY A 47 15.49 -13.25 -13.12
CA GLY A 47 15.36 -12.40 -14.29
C GLY A 47 14.02 -12.48 -15.02
N ASN A 48 13.14 -13.39 -14.65
CA ASN A 48 11.80 -13.47 -15.21
C ASN A 48 10.79 -12.67 -14.38
N ASP A 49 9.94 -11.94 -15.09
CA ASP A 49 8.83 -11.23 -14.50
C ASP A 49 7.64 -12.16 -14.30
N ASN A 50 7.05 -12.07 -13.12
CA ASN A 50 5.75 -12.69 -12.84
C ASN A 50 4.70 -11.60 -12.66
N TRP A 51 3.51 -11.83 -13.20
CA TRP A 51 2.41 -10.88 -13.14
C TRP A 51 1.26 -11.47 -12.35
N TYR A 52 0.79 -10.73 -11.34
CA TYR A 52 -0.26 -11.18 -10.45
C TYR A 52 -1.43 -10.21 -10.51
N ALA A 53 -2.62 -10.73 -10.81
CA ALA A 53 -3.85 -9.97 -10.68
C ALA A 53 -4.22 -9.80 -9.20
N SER A 54 -4.63 -8.60 -8.83
CA SER A 54 -5.01 -8.26 -7.46
C SER A 54 -6.01 -7.10 -7.44
N LEU A 55 -6.40 -6.67 -6.24
CA LEU A 55 -7.23 -5.49 -6.03
C LEU A 55 -6.47 -4.43 -5.26
N CYS A 56 -6.49 -3.20 -5.74
CA CYS A 56 -6.02 -2.04 -5.00
C CYS A 56 -7.06 -1.67 -3.93
N ARG A 57 -6.64 -1.60 -2.68
CA ARG A 57 -7.49 -1.25 -1.54
C ARG A 57 -7.05 0.03 -0.84
N THR A 58 -6.30 0.88 -1.51
CA THR A 58 -5.84 2.17 -0.98
C THR A 58 -6.94 3.22 -0.94
N CYS A 59 -8.00 3.01 -1.70
CA CYS A 59 -9.18 3.86 -1.75
C CYS A 59 -10.46 3.01 -1.91
N PRO A 60 -11.66 3.59 -1.72
CA PRO A 60 -12.92 2.87 -1.83
C PRO A 60 -13.24 2.32 -3.23
N SER A 61 -12.61 2.83 -4.27
CA SER A 61 -12.86 2.39 -5.67
C SER A 61 -12.53 0.90 -5.87
N CYS A 62 -11.55 0.36 -5.13
CA CYS A 62 -11.16 -1.05 -5.20
C CYS A 62 -10.84 -1.51 -6.62
N GLU A 63 -9.98 -0.78 -7.31
CA GLU A 63 -9.61 -1.05 -8.70
C GLU A 63 -8.90 -2.37 -8.89
N GLY A 64 -9.19 -3.05 -9.99
CA GLY A 64 -8.46 -4.23 -10.43
C GLY A 64 -7.07 -3.85 -10.93
N ILE A 65 -6.06 -4.47 -10.38
CA ILE A 65 -4.66 -4.19 -10.73
C ILE A 65 -3.92 -5.46 -11.14
N VAL A 66 -2.86 -5.27 -11.91
CA VAL A 66 -1.87 -6.30 -12.21
C VAL A 66 -0.53 -5.82 -11.67
N VAL A 67 0.10 -6.65 -10.86
CA VAL A 67 1.35 -6.33 -10.19
C VAL A 67 2.49 -7.13 -10.83
N ARG A 68 3.48 -6.41 -11.35
CA ARG A 68 4.73 -7.00 -11.83
C ARG A 68 5.63 -7.31 -10.66
N VAL A 69 6.00 -8.55 -10.54
CA VAL A 69 6.89 -9.06 -9.48
C VAL A 69 8.14 -9.64 -10.12
N MET A 70 9.29 -9.17 -9.70
CA MET A 70 10.59 -9.69 -10.10
C MET A 70 11.32 -10.17 -8.86
N GLU A 71 11.77 -11.42 -8.86
CA GLU A 71 12.50 -12.03 -7.74
C GLU A 71 11.80 -11.82 -6.38
N GLY A 72 10.49 -12.06 -6.34
CA GLY A 72 9.68 -11.89 -5.12
C GLY A 72 9.40 -10.44 -4.71
N ARG A 73 9.81 -9.47 -5.51
CA ARG A 73 9.66 -8.05 -5.22
C ARG A 73 8.72 -7.37 -6.20
N ALA A 74 7.66 -6.75 -5.70
CA ALA A 74 6.76 -5.95 -6.53
C ALA A 74 7.49 -4.71 -7.07
N LYS A 75 7.47 -4.52 -8.39
CA LYS A 75 8.20 -3.48 -9.09
C LYS A 75 7.30 -2.45 -9.76
N MET A 76 6.10 -2.85 -10.17
CA MET A 76 5.18 -2.00 -10.90
C MET A 76 3.74 -2.43 -10.66
N ILE A 77 2.84 -1.48 -10.65
CA ILE A 77 1.39 -1.70 -10.64
C ILE A 77 0.82 -1.11 -11.92
N GLN A 78 -0.06 -1.84 -12.57
CA GLN A 78 -0.85 -1.40 -13.72
C GLN A 78 -2.31 -1.74 -13.49
N GLY A 79 -3.21 -1.06 -14.20
CA GLY A 79 -4.62 -1.43 -14.23
C GLY A 79 -4.82 -2.78 -14.91
N ASN A 80 -5.74 -3.56 -14.39
CA ASN A 80 -6.11 -4.84 -15.02
C ASN A 80 -7.12 -4.58 -16.15
N PRO A 81 -6.75 -4.83 -17.42
CA PRO A 81 -7.64 -4.57 -18.55
C PRO A 81 -8.89 -5.46 -18.58
N TYR A 82 -8.87 -6.56 -17.84
CA TYR A 82 -10.00 -7.48 -17.74
C TYR A 82 -10.89 -7.21 -16.54
N PHE A 83 -10.60 -6.20 -15.75
CA PHE A 83 -11.44 -5.87 -14.59
C PHE A 83 -12.56 -4.91 -15.02
N PRO A 84 -13.84 -5.25 -14.78
CA PRO A 84 -14.97 -4.60 -15.43
C PRO A 84 -15.20 -3.14 -15.03
N THR A 85 -14.70 -2.70 -13.88
CA THR A 85 -14.97 -1.33 -13.42
C THR A 85 -13.92 -0.31 -13.83
N ASN A 86 -12.66 -0.72 -14.04
CA ASN A 86 -11.59 0.20 -14.38
C ASN A 86 -10.88 -0.09 -15.71
N GLU A 87 -11.16 -1.22 -16.37
CA GLU A 87 -10.72 -1.56 -17.73
C GLU A 87 -9.27 -1.17 -18.05
N GLY A 88 -8.36 -1.46 -17.12
CA GLY A 88 -6.94 -1.15 -17.27
C GLY A 88 -6.52 0.25 -16.83
N LYS A 89 -7.44 1.11 -16.44
CA LYS A 89 -7.15 2.44 -15.90
C LYS A 89 -6.90 2.34 -14.39
N ILE A 90 -6.05 3.21 -13.83
CA ILE A 90 -5.78 3.27 -12.40
C ILE A 90 -5.54 4.71 -11.94
N HIS A 91 -5.78 4.94 -10.67
CA HIS A 91 -5.41 6.19 -10.02
C HIS A 91 -3.92 6.24 -9.66
N ALA A 92 -3.36 7.43 -9.61
CA ALA A 92 -2.00 7.67 -9.11
C ALA A 92 -1.76 7.08 -7.70
N ARG A 93 -2.79 6.98 -6.86
CA ARG A 93 -2.71 6.30 -5.55
C ARG A 93 -2.44 4.81 -5.66
N CYS A 94 -3.02 4.14 -6.64
CA CYS A 94 -2.75 2.72 -6.85
C CYS A 94 -1.30 2.50 -7.27
N GLU A 95 -0.75 3.36 -8.13
CA GLU A 95 0.67 3.34 -8.47
C GLU A 95 1.55 3.61 -7.25
N GLY A 96 1.17 4.58 -6.42
CA GLY A 96 1.83 4.91 -5.16
C GLY A 96 1.77 3.82 -4.07
N ALA A 97 0.94 2.80 -4.23
CA ALA A 97 0.81 1.72 -3.23
C ALA A 97 2.10 0.93 -3.03
N LEU A 98 2.99 0.87 -4.03
CA LEU A 98 4.32 0.28 -3.88
C LEU A 98 5.18 1.03 -2.88
N GLN A 99 5.08 2.34 -2.82
CA GLN A 99 5.82 3.16 -1.86
C GLN A 99 5.37 2.85 -0.42
N ALA A 100 4.07 2.68 -0.22
CA ALA A 100 3.54 2.27 1.08
C ALA A 100 3.97 0.85 1.47
N LEU A 101 4.08 -0.07 0.49
CA LEU A 101 4.54 -1.43 0.73
C LEU A 101 5.99 -1.49 1.20
N TYR A 102 6.86 -0.66 0.60
CA TYR A 102 8.29 -0.64 0.87
C TYR A 102 8.73 0.57 1.72
N HIS A 103 7.79 1.23 2.39
CA HIS A 103 8.12 2.36 3.23
C HIS A 103 9.02 1.94 4.41
N PRO A 104 10.13 2.64 4.69
CA PRO A 104 11.06 2.26 5.76
C PRO A 104 10.40 2.25 7.14
N ASP A 105 9.45 3.15 7.40
CA ASP A 105 8.74 3.23 8.67
C ASP A 105 7.53 2.29 8.75
N ARG A 106 7.36 1.41 7.77
CA ARG A 106 6.28 0.42 7.82
C ARG A 106 6.50 -0.54 8.99
N ILE A 107 5.46 -0.72 9.79
CA ILE A 107 5.47 -1.67 10.91
C ILE A 107 5.54 -3.10 10.36
N PRO A 108 6.68 -3.81 10.49
CA PRO A 108 6.86 -5.14 9.91
C PRO A 108 6.30 -6.27 10.75
N THR A 109 6.15 -6.04 12.05
CA THR A 109 5.72 -7.05 13.03
C THR A 109 4.72 -6.45 14.02
N PRO A 110 3.91 -7.28 14.68
CA PRO A 110 3.07 -6.80 15.78
C PRO A 110 3.91 -6.13 16.86
N LEU A 111 3.41 -5.02 17.39
CA LEU A 111 4.07 -4.25 18.43
C LEU A 111 3.20 -4.18 19.68
N ARG A 112 3.81 -4.37 20.84
CA ARG A 112 3.18 -4.13 22.13
C ARG A 112 3.82 -2.91 22.79
N ARG A 113 3.01 -1.98 23.27
CA ARG A 113 3.51 -0.84 24.02
C ARG A 113 4.15 -1.32 25.32
N SER A 114 5.35 -0.87 25.60
CA SER A 114 6.12 -1.19 26.83
C SER A 114 6.20 -0.02 27.80
N GLY A 115 5.96 1.21 27.33
CA GLY A 115 6.02 2.41 28.15
C GLY A 115 4.67 3.08 28.41
N PRO A 116 4.64 4.22 29.09
CA PRO A 116 3.45 5.03 29.30
C PRO A 116 2.80 5.44 27.98
N ARG A 117 1.51 5.79 28.01
CA ARG A 117 0.80 6.31 26.83
C ARG A 117 1.52 7.57 26.32
N GLY A 118 1.82 7.61 25.03
CA GLY A 118 2.52 8.71 24.38
C GLY A 118 4.04 8.66 24.39
N SER A 119 4.66 7.68 25.07
CA SER A 119 6.12 7.54 25.13
C SER A 119 6.78 7.07 23.82
N GLY A 120 6.00 6.53 22.91
CA GLY A 120 6.53 5.93 21.66
C GLY A 120 7.32 4.63 21.88
N GLN A 121 7.31 4.08 23.08
CA GLN A 121 8.06 2.85 23.40
C GLN A 121 7.24 1.62 23.08
N PHE A 122 7.74 0.83 22.11
CA PHE A 122 7.11 -0.40 21.66
C PHE A 122 8.14 -1.52 21.59
N LEU A 123 7.69 -2.73 21.88
CA LEU A 123 8.46 -3.95 21.72
C LEU A 123 7.81 -4.84 20.67
N PRO A 124 8.58 -5.40 19.72
CA PRO A 124 8.07 -6.39 18.80
C PRO A 124 7.62 -7.64 19.57
N VAL A 125 6.49 -8.21 19.16
CA VAL A 125 5.97 -9.45 19.71
C VAL A 125 5.67 -10.43 18.57
N ASN A 126 5.82 -11.72 18.85
CA ASN A 126 5.40 -12.74 17.90
C ASN A 126 3.88 -12.82 17.89
N TRP A 127 3.29 -12.89 16.68
CA TRP A 127 1.85 -13.00 16.56
C TRP A 127 1.32 -14.28 17.21
N LEU A 128 2.00 -15.39 16.98
CA LEU A 128 1.73 -16.67 17.64
C LEU A 128 2.93 -17.07 18.51
N PRO A 129 2.70 -17.60 19.72
CA PRO A 129 1.40 -17.75 20.40
C PRO A 129 0.92 -16.47 21.11
N ASN A 130 1.81 -15.57 21.48
CA ASN A 130 1.55 -14.58 22.54
C ASN A 130 0.72 -13.35 22.06
N GLY A 131 0.89 -12.90 20.83
CA GLY A 131 0.20 -11.69 20.32
C GLY A 131 -1.30 -11.90 20.18
N MET A 132 -1.72 -13.06 19.66
CA MET A 132 -3.12 -13.41 19.52
C MET A 132 -3.80 -13.60 20.86
N ASP A 133 -3.15 -14.27 21.79
CA ASP A 133 -3.71 -14.51 23.13
C ASP A 133 -3.90 -13.19 23.89
N THR A 134 -2.90 -12.31 23.84
CA THR A 134 -3.00 -10.97 24.46
C THR A 134 -4.15 -10.16 23.85
N LEU A 135 -4.32 -10.22 22.53
CA LEU A 135 -5.42 -9.52 21.86
C LEU A 135 -6.78 -10.10 22.24
N LYS A 136 -6.89 -11.43 22.26
CA LYS A 136 -8.09 -12.15 22.66
C LYS A 136 -8.51 -11.80 24.09
N ASP A 137 -7.58 -11.84 25.03
CA ASP A 137 -7.83 -11.50 26.43
C ASP A 137 -8.28 -10.04 26.59
N ALA A 138 -7.63 -9.12 25.88
CA ALA A 138 -8.01 -7.71 25.89
C ALA A 138 -9.43 -7.48 25.34
N LEU A 139 -9.80 -8.18 24.27
CA LEU A 139 -11.14 -8.08 23.68
C LEU A 139 -12.20 -8.77 24.54
N GLN A 140 -11.89 -9.89 25.18
CA GLN A 140 -12.82 -10.54 26.11
C GLN A 140 -13.10 -9.67 27.34
N THR A 141 -12.09 -8.94 27.82
CA THR A 141 -12.22 -8.09 29.01
C THR A 141 -12.92 -6.76 28.70
N ASN A 142 -12.65 -6.16 27.55
CA ASN A 142 -13.06 -4.79 27.21
C ASN A 142 -13.91 -4.70 25.92
N GLY A 143 -14.43 -5.81 25.42
CA GLY A 143 -15.10 -5.86 24.13
C GLY A 143 -16.24 -4.84 23.99
N SER A 144 -17.09 -4.73 25.02
CA SER A 144 -18.23 -3.79 25.02
C SER A 144 -17.85 -2.31 25.02
N SER A 145 -16.63 -1.96 25.38
CA SER A 145 -16.06 -0.61 25.31
C SER A 145 -15.07 -0.44 24.15
N SER A 146 -14.97 -1.43 23.28
CA SER A 146 -14.09 -1.40 22.12
C SER A 146 -14.78 -0.82 20.90
N VAL A 147 -14.07 0.02 20.18
CA VAL A 147 -14.49 0.56 18.87
C VAL A 147 -13.55 0.07 17.80
N MET A 148 -14.10 -0.56 16.77
CA MET A 148 -13.38 -1.00 15.60
C MET A 148 -13.47 0.05 14.50
N ILE A 149 -12.37 0.73 14.20
CA ILE A 149 -12.32 1.70 13.11
C ILE A 149 -11.78 1.01 11.86
N THR A 150 -12.53 1.06 10.77
CA THR A 150 -12.14 0.46 9.49
C THR A 150 -12.21 1.48 8.36
N ALA A 151 -11.40 1.29 7.32
CA ALA A 151 -11.70 1.89 6.02
C ALA A 151 -13.08 1.39 5.52
N PRO A 152 -13.69 2.05 4.53
CA PRO A 152 -14.91 1.55 3.91
C PRO A 152 -14.72 0.12 3.44
N LEU A 153 -15.51 -0.80 3.98
CA LEU A 153 -15.50 -2.21 3.62
C LEU A 153 -16.73 -2.54 2.80
N ARG A 154 -16.58 -3.45 1.84
CA ARG A 154 -17.65 -3.93 0.98
C ARG A 154 -17.73 -5.45 0.99
N GLY A 155 -18.90 -5.99 0.60
CA GLY A 155 -19.12 -7.42 0.47
C GLY A 155 -18.82 -8.20 1.74
N HIS A 156 -18.19 -9.35 1.60
CA HIS A 156 -17.92 -10.29 2.69
C HIS A 156 -17.09 -9.71 3.83
N MET A 157 -16.16 -8.79 3.53
CA MET A 157 -15.34 -8.15 4.55
C MET A 157 -16.15 -7.22 5.45
N ALA A 158 -17.14 -6.51 4.90
CA ALA A 158 -18.05 -5.69 5.70
C ALA A 158 -18.85 -6.58 6.65
N VAL A 159 -19.47 -7.65 6.14
CA VAL A 159 -20.25 -8.61 6.94
C VAL A 159 -19.39 -9.25 8.04
N LEU A 160 -18.15 -9.64 7.72
CA LEU A 160 -17.23 -10.22 8.71
C LEU A 160 -16.89 -9.21 9.81
N ALA A 161 -16.58 -7.97 9.44
CA ALA A 161 -16.23 -6.92 10.39
C ALA A 161 -17.42 -6.57 11.31
N ASP A 162 -18.63 -6.51 10.77
CA ASP A 162 -19.86 -6.27 11.57
C ASP A 162 -20.15 -7.42 12.54
N ARG A 163 -20.01 -8.67 12.06
CA ARG A 163 -20.16 -9.86 12.92
C ARG A 163 -19.11 -9.89 14.03
N PHE A 164 -17.87 -9.54 13.70
CA PHE A 164 -16.81 -9.47 14.68
C PHE A 164 -17.08 -8.40 15.74
N ALA A 165 -17.42 -7.19 15.35
CA ALA A 165 -17.77 -6.10 16.27
C ALA A 165 -18.94 -6.49 17.19
N THR A 166 -19.99 -7.09 16.62
CA THR A 166 -21.13 -7.61 17.39
C THR A 166 -20.72 -8.71 18.37
N ALA A 167 -19.86 -9.65 17.94
CA ALA A 167 -19.42 -10.78 18.77
C ALA A 167 -18.62 -10.34 20.00
N ILE A 168 -17.84 -9.26 19.90
CA ILE A 168 -17.13 -8.68 21.04
C ILE A 168 -17.98 -7.71 21.87
N GLY A 169 -19.21 -7.43 21.45
CA GLY A 169 -20.09 -6.42 22.08
C GLY A 169 -19.65 -4.97 21.84
N GLY A 170 -18.76 -4.73 20.89
CA GLY A 170 -18.26 -3.41 20.51
C GLY A 170 -18.99 -2.80 19.31
N GLU A 171 -18.51 -1.66 18.87
CA GLU A 171 -19.05 -0.92 17.73
C GLU A 171 -18.02 -0.84 16.59
N ARG A 172 -18.52 -0.85 15.35
CA ARG A 172 -17.69 -0.57 14.16
C ARG A 172 -18.01 0.80 13.59
N LEU A 173 -16.96 1.61 13.40
CA LEU A 173 -17.02 2.91 12.73
C LEU A 173 -16.26 2.83 11.41
N GLY A 174 -16.89 3.30 10.34
CA GLY A 174 -16.23 3.51 9.05
C GLY A 174 -15.51 4.86 9.05
N PHE A 175 -14.23 4.86 8.68
CA PHE A 175 -13.47 6.09 8.46
C PHE A 175 -12.97 6.13 7.02
N GLU A 176 -13.32 7.20 6.32
CA GLU A 176 -12.88 7.46 4.96
C GLU A 176 -11.99 8.70 4.95
N ALA A 177 -10.71 8.52 4.60
CA ALA A 177 -9.75 9.62 4.57
C ALA A 177 -10.06 10.66 3.47
N ILE A 178 -10.78 10.21 2.41
CA ILE A 178 -11.32 11.06 1.36
C ILE A 178 -12.82 10.88 1.41
N ASP A 179 -13.47 11.89 1.97
CA ASP A 179 -14.88 11.87 2.28
C ASP A 179 -15.74 11.86 1.01
N ASN A 180 -16.50 10.78 0.82
CA ASN A 180 -17.55 10.66 -0.19
C ASN A 180 -18.95 10.73 0.42
N ASN A 181 -19.08 11.04 1.71
CA ASN A 181 -20.38 11.03 2.38
C ASN A 181 -21.36 12.06 1.79
N THR A 182 -20.85 13.25 1.45
CA THR A 182 -21.67 14.28 0.78
C THR A 182 -22.21 13.78 -0.56
N TYR A 183 -21.36 13.12 -1.34
CA TYR A 183 -21.77 12.57 -2.63
C TYR A 183 -22.77 11.43 -2.48
N ARG A 184 -22.53 10.50 -1.54
CA ARG A 184 -23.48 9.43 -1.21
C ARG A 184 -24.81 9.97 -0.73
N ALA A 185 -24.81 10.99 0.16
CA ALA A 185 -26.03 11.62 0.62
C ALA A 185 -26.82 12.26 -0.53
N ALA A 186 -26.12 12.91 -1.48
CA ALA A 186 -26.76 13.47 -2.67
C ALA A 186 -27.40 12.37 -3.54
N ILE A 187 -26.68 11.28 -3.80
CA ILE A 187 -27.20 10.14 -4.55
C ILE A 187 -28.40 9.50 -3.85
N LYS A 188 -28.31 9.33 -2.53
CA LYS A 188 -29.42 8.80 -1.76
C LYS A 188 -30.66 9.70 -1.84
N ASN A 189 -30.48 11.01 -1.74
CA ASN A 189 -31.57 11.96 -1.81
C ASN A 189 -32.26 12.03 -3.19
N VAL A 190 -31.48 11.84 -4.26
CA VAL A 190 -31.99 11.96 -5.64
C VAL A 190 -32.50 10.63 -6.18
N PHE A 191 -31.80 9.52 -5.89
CA PHE A 191 -32.05 8.20 -6.48
C PHE A 191 -32.55 7.16 -5.45
N ASP A 192 -32.62 7.52 -4.17
CA ASP A 192 -32.92 6.61 -3.04
C ASP A 192 -31.98 5.39 -2.97
N GLN A 193 -30.75 5.56 -3.43
CA GLN A 193 -29.71 4.52 -3.43
C GLN A 193 -28.51 4.94 -2.60
N ASP A 194 -28.15 4.12 -1.61
CA ASP A 194 -26.96 4.33 -0.79
C ASP A 194 -25.73 3.65 -1.45
N SER A 195 -25.36 4.16 -2.61
CA SER A 195 -24.21 3.65 -3.37
C SER A 195 -23.50 4.80 -4.08
N LEU A 196 -22.26 4.58 -4.48
CA LEU A 196 -21.58 5.44 -5.43
C LEU A 196 -21.94 4.97 -6.85
N PRO A 197 -22.47 5.85 -7.71
CA PRO A 197 -22.79 5.48 -9.07
C PRO A 197 -21.53 5.33 -9.91
N ASP A 198 -21.61 4.50 -10.90
CA ASP A 198 -20.69 4.50 -12.03
C ASP A 198 -21.17 5.54 -13.05
N LEU A 199 -20.27 6.41 -13.50
CA LEU A 199 -20.58 7.49 -14.41
C LEU A 199 -20.11 7.14 -15.81
N ASP A 200 -21.04 6.91 -16.72
CA ASP A 200 -20.77 6.73 -18.13
C ASP A 200 -20.45 8.09 -18.79
N LEU A 201 -19.23 8.57 -18.58
CA LEU A 201 -18.77 9.83 -19.15
C LEU A 201 -18.45 9.70 -20.65
N GLU A 202 -18.12 8.52 -21.13
CA GLU A 202 -17.72 8.27 -22.51
C GLU A 202 -18.90 8.45 -23.47
N ASN A 203 -20.08 7.99 -23.08
CA ASN A 203 -21.29 8.12 -23.89
C ASN A 203 -22.07 9.41 -23.63
N SER A 204 -21.56 10.29 -22.75
CA SER A 204 -22.24 11.56 -22.43
C SER A 204 -22.05 12.58 -23.54
N GLN A 205 -23.14 13.17 -24.01
CA GLN A 205 -23.09 14.25 -25.02
C GLN A 205 -22.69 15.61 -24.42
N PHE A 206 -22.93 15.81 -23.13
CA PHE A 206 -22.62 17.04 -22.42
C PHE A 206 -22.34 16.74 -20.94
N ILE A 207 -21.24 17.30 -20.42
CA ILE A 207 -20.85 17.13 -19.02
C ILE A 207 -20.77 18.50 -18.36
N LEU A 208 -21.54 18.70 -17.29
CA LEU A 208 -21.50 19.88 -16.45
C LEU A 208 -20.87 19.52 -15.11
N SER A 209 -19.74 20.15 -14.79
CA SER A 209 -18.98 19.86 -13.57
C SER A 209 -18.87 21.10 -12.69
N PHE A 210 -19.27 20.97 -11.42
CA PHE A 210 -19.15 22.00 -10.40
C PHE A 210 -18.13 21.54 -9.34
N GLY A 211 -16.87 21.98 -9.48
CA GLY A 211 -15.82 21.70 -8.50
C GLY A 211 -15.39 20.22 -8.38
N ALA A 212 -15.92 19.35 -9.22
CA ALA A 212 -15.51 17.93 -9.22
C ALA A 212 -14.25 17.75 -10.06
N GLY A 213 -13.15 17.36 -9.41
CA GLY A 213 -11.89 17.06 -10.04
C GLY A 213 -11.88 15.68 -10.72
N PHE A 214 -12.88 15.35 -11.54
CA PHE A 214 -13.10 14.02 -12.12
C PHE A 214 -11.93 13.51 -12.99
N ARG A 215 -11.04 14.40 -13.44
CA ARG A 215 -9.82 14.03 -14.18
C ARG A 215 -8.61 13.70 -13.30
N SER A 216 -8.70 13.91 -12.00
CA SER A 216 -7.53 13.78 -11.12
C SER A 216 -7.80 13.10 -9.78
N THR A 217 -8.81 13.55 -9.05
CA THR A 217 -9.00 13.16 -7.65
C THR A 217 -10.38 12.63 -7.31
N TRP A 218 -11.32 12.77 -8.23
CA TRP A 218 -12.67 12.34 -8.00
C TRP A 218 -12.84 10.84 -8.17
N VAL A 219 -13.87 10.30 -7.53
CA VAL A 219 -14.17 8.86 -7.53
C VAL A 219 -14.42 8.39 -8.96
N SER A 220 -13.72 7.35 -9.36
CA SER A 220 -14.00 6.60 -10.59
C SER A 220 -15.06 5.56 -10.31
#